data_6c44da2c4db9b22266f376feca6ff01b
#
_entry.id   6c44da2c4db9b22266f376feca6ff01b
#
_cell.length_a   1.000
_cell.length_b   1.000
_cell.length_c   1.000
_cell.angle_alpha   90.00
_cell.angle_beta   90.00
_cell.angle_gamma   90.00
#
_symmetry.space_group_name_H-M   'P 1'
#
loop_
_entity.id
_entity.type
_entity.pdbx_description
1 polymer ?
#
loop_
_entity_poly.entity_id
_entity_poly.type
_entity_poly.pdbx_seq_one_letter_code
_entity_poly.pdbx_strand_id
1 'polypeptide(L)'
;MKISTVVLSGILLTGCYETPEMVFDLTDEDDKWAFYNVGFPSDLRLLENGRPDLSEFPHRLLSPLVMEAAREAERYEGMTGYAPDTPVYIRFSGDYTAEDLGLGELPAYFAVDDAAIQLIDIDPDSALRGTRYPVDVDFRFEEDEYRPASLLEALPVGASQQENTTYAFIVTREIAGDYASELEPNKVLNYLLKGKNPRYVDWSVSSEAGAEALAVYAPLREQLALEGINPDDVVAAVVWTTGEPSKTAFRLGEVMQEWPLYPLQTEWHKTEDRPEYCAYEATWTVPGFQKGWLPYPMPLWGGDIDYSDDGTPIEQYQRTVTVGVTIPRTPMPAEGYPVMLFHHGTGGWTDNL
;
A
#
# COMPACT_ATOMS: atom_id res chain seq x y z
N MET A 1 58.19 0.15 55.14
CA MET A 1 56.90 0.68 54.62
C MET A 1 56.82 0.18 53.19
N LYS A 2 56.06 -0.90 52.93
CA LYS A 2 55.88 -1.49 51.60
C LYS A 2 54.60 -0.93 51.02
N ILE A 3 54.73 -0.21 49.92
CA ILE A 3 53.58 0.30 49.14
C ILE A 3 53.24 -0.80 48.15
N SER A 4 52.06 -1.41 48.31
CA SER A 4 51.51 -2.36 47.36
C SER A 4 50.72 -1.56 46.30
N THR A 5 51.21 -1.63 45.07
CA THR A 5 50.48 -1.09 43.91
C THR A 5 49.41 -2.08 43.53
N VAL A 6 48.14 -1.68 43.68
CA VAL A 6 46.98 -2.42 43.16
C VAL A 6 46.82 -2.02 41.71
N VAL A 7 47.07 -2.92 40.78
CA VAL A 7 46.70 -2.75 39.36
C VAL A 7 45.23 -3.15 39.22
N LEU A 8 44.34 -2.17 39.03
CA LEU A 8 42.98 -2.41 38.57
C LEU A 8 43.03 -2.73 37.08
N SER A 9 42.90 -3.99 36.74
CA SER A 9 42.58 -4.39 35.38
C SER A 9 41.14 -4.02 35.09
N GLY A 10 40.95 -2.94 34.36
CA GLY A 10 39.66 -2.60 33.80
C GLY A 10 39.33 -3.64 32.72
N ILE A 11 38.32 -4.45 33.00
CA ILE A 11 37.66 -5.25 31.97
C ILE A 11 36.83 -4.26 31.15
N LEU A 12 37.32 -3.89 29.97
CA LEU A 12 36.50 -3.28 28.94
C LEU A 12 35.47 -4.32 28.52
N LEU A 13 34.28 -4.24 29.05
CA LEU A 13 33.10 -4.89 28.46
C LEU A 13 32.83 -4.15 27.15
N THR A 14 33.44 -4.58 26.06
CA THR A 14 32.92 -4.26 24.72
C THR A 14 31.62 -5.01 24.63
N GLY A 15 30.50 -4.33 24.83
CA GLY A 15 29.22 -4.84 24.42
C GLY A 15 29.33 -5.19 22.95
N CYS A 16 29.00 -6.40 22.54
CA CYS A 16 28.79 -6.71 21.14
C CYS A 16 27.51 -5.94 20.74
N TYR A 17 27.71 -4.79 20.14
CA TYR A 17 26.64 -4.15 19.39
C TYR A 17 26.43 -5.03 18.16
N GLU A 18 25.23 -5.59 18.03
CA GLU A 18 24.85 -6.24 16.77
C GLU A 18 24.67 -5.15 15.72
N THR A 19 25.25 -5.36 14.55
CA THR A 19 25.12 -4.44 13.42
C THR A 19 23.66 -4.39 12.98
N PRO A 20 23.08 -3.19 12.78
CA PRO A 20 21.70 -3.09 12.31
C PRO A 20 21.56 -3.72 10.91
N GLU A 21 20.64 -4.65 10.79
CA GLU A 21 20.29 -5.24 9.49
C GLU A 21 18.77 -5.32 9.33
N MET A 22 18.29 -5.28 8.11
CA MET A 22 16.89 -5.59 7.82
C MET A 22 16.56 -6.98 8.31
N VAL A 23 15.47 -7.14 9.04
CA VAL A 23 14.93 -8.48 9.29
C VAL A 23 14.37 -9.01 7.98
N PHE A 24 15.03 -10.03 7.42
CA PHE A 24 14.59 -10.68 6.20
C PHE A 24 14.66 -12.19 6.39
N ASP A 25 13.52 -12.76 6.73
CA ASP A 25 13.38 -14.17 7.07
C ASP A 25 12.31 -14.82 6.18
N LEU A 26 12.72 -15.89 5.49
CA LEU A 26 11.88 -16.70 4.59
C LEU A 26 11.43 -18.00 5.28
N THR A 27 11.55 -18.08 6.59
CA THR A 27 11.12 -19.23 7.37
C THR A 27 9.82 -18.92 8.09
N ASP A 28 9.01 -19.94 8.34
CA ASP A 28 7.76 -19.83 9.09
C ASP A 28 8.03 -19.88 10.61
N GLU A 29 9.00 -19.10 11.10
CA GLU A 29 9.25 -19.05 12.54
C GLU A 29 8.12 -18.28 13.25
N ASP A 30 7.69 -18.82 14.39
CA ASP A 30 6.63 -18.25 15.24
C ASP A 30 7.15 -16.99 15.96
N ASP A 31 7.21 -15.86 15.26
CA ASP A 31 7.56 -14.55 15.78
C ASP A 31 6.30 -13.67 15.88
N LYS A 32 6.14 -12.96 16.98
CA LYS A 32 5.06 -11.96 17.20
C LYS A 32 4.94 -10.98 16.03
N TRP A 33 6.05 -10.70 15.36
CA TRP A 33 6.17 -9.73 14.30
C TRP A 33 6.46 -10.35 12.92
N ALA A 34 6.13 -11.65 12.76
CA ALA A 34 6.34 -12.41 11.52
C ALA A 34 5.81 -11.68 10.27
N PHE A 35 4.71 -10.93 10.41
CA PHE A 35 4.16 -10.10 9.34
C PHE A 35 5.18 -9.16 8.70
N TYR A 36 6.16 -8.68 9.47
CA TYR A 36 7.18 -7.73 9.01
C TYR A 36 8.52 -8.39 8.62
N ASN A 37 8.63 -9.72 8.68
CA ASN A 37 9.90 -10.44 8.48
C ASN A 37 10.46 -10.38 7.04
N VAL A 38 9.66 -10.03 6.05
CA VAL A 38 10.11 -9.81 4.65
C VAL A 38 9.85 -8.38 4.18
N GLY A 39 9.46 -7.49 5.13
CA GLY A 39 8.93 -6.18 4.84
C GLY A 39 7.49 -6.23 4.30
N PHE A 40 6.84 -5.08 4.21
CA PHE A 40 5.49 -4.92 3.67
C PHE A 40 5.42 -3.60 2.88
N PRO A 41 4.74 -3.56 1.72
CA PRO A 41 4.14 -4.68 0.98
C PRO A 41 5.20 -5.61 0.36
N SER A 42 4.84 -6.87 0.09
CA SER A 42 5.79 -7.83 -0.51
C SER A 42 5.06 -8.91 -1.29
N ASP A 43 5.48 -9.17 -2.53
CA ASP A 43 4.94 -10.25 -3.34
C ASP A 43 5.25 -11.65 -2.76
N LEU A 44 6.17 -11.74 -1.80
CA LEU A 44 6.38 -12.95 -0.99
C LEU A 44 5.23 -13.25 -0.03
N ARG A 45 4.30 -12.33 0.13
CA ARG A 45 3.08 -12.48 0.95
C ARG A 45 1.81 -12.52 0.11
N LEU A 46 1.91 -12.86 -1.16
CA LEU A 46 0.74 -13.08 -1.99
C LEU A 46 0.26 -14.53 -1.87
N LEU A 47 -1.04 -14.70 -1.69
CA LEU A 47 -1.71 -16.00 -1.81
C LEU A 47 -1.71 -16.48 -3.27
N GLU A 48 -1.98 -17.77 -3.51
CA GLU A 48 -2.06 -18.36 -4.86
C GLU A 48 -3.04 -17.62 -5.79
N ASN A 49 -4.04 -16.94 -5.23
CA ASN A 49 -5.00 -16.13 -5.98
C ASN A 49 -4.53 -14.71 -6.27
N GLY A 50 -3.28 -14.37 -5.93
CA GLY A 50 -2.66 -13.05 -6.15
C GLY A 50 -3.07 -11.97 -5.13
N ARG A 51 -3.73 -12.33 -4.03
CA ARG A 51 -4.13 -11.39 -2.98
C ARG A 51 -3.10 -11.34 -1.87
N PRO A 52 -2.94 -10.18 -1.19
CA PRO A 52 -2.10 -10.11 0.00
C PRO A 52 -2.57 -11.04 1.11
N ASP A 53 -1.65 -11.81 1.68
CA ASP A 53 -1.88 -12.55 2.91
C ASP A 53 -1.72 -11.60 4.11
N LEU A 54 -2.82 -11.31 4.77
CA LEU A 54 -2.89 -10.46 5.96
C LEU A 54 -3.17 -11.28 7.23
N SER A 55 -3.10 -12.60 7.18
CA SER A 55 -3.44 -13.49 8.29
C SER A 55 -2.58 -13.27 9.54
N GLU A 56 -1.32 -12.91 9.36
CA GLU A 56 -0.38 -12.60 10.45
C GLU A 56 -0.35 -11.13 10.85
N PHE A 57 -1.20 -10.28 10.25
CA PHE A 57 -1.21 -8.86 10.61
C PHE A 57 -1.50 -8.69 12.10
N PRO A 58 -0.65 -7.97 12.85
CA PRO A 58 -0.82 -7.80 14.28
C PRO A 58 -2.16 -7.13 14.62
N HIS A 59 -2.93 -7.75 15.48
CA HIS A 59 -4.23 -7.21 15.91
C HIS A 59 -4.57 -7.61 17.34
N ARG A 60 -5.42 -6.83 18.00
CA ARG A 60 -5.98 -7.22 19.29
C ARG A 60 -6.87 -8.44 19.12
N LEU A 61 -6.72 -9.41 20.03
CA LEU A 61 -7.59 -10.59 20.09
C LEU A 61 -9.10 -10.28 20.09
N LEU A 62 -9.48 -9.05 20.37
CA LEU A 62 -10.86 -8.58 20.47
C LEU A 62 -11.17 -7.43 19.48
N SER A 63 -10.37 -7.25 18.42
CA SER A 63 -10.68 -6.25 17.39
C SER A 63 -11.38 -6.91 16.19
N PRO A 64 -12.72 -7.13 16.25
CA PRO A 64 -13.44 -7.80 15.17
C PRO A 64 -13.38 -7.03 13.85
N LEU A 65 -13.18 -5.72 13.90
CA LEU A 65 -13.10 -4.86 12.71
C LEU A 65 -11.83 -5.11 11.90
N VAL A 66 -10.67 -5.26 12.54
CA VAL A 66 -9.40 -5.53 11.85
C VAL A 66 -9.40 -6.93 11.25
N MET A 67 -9.86 -7.92 12.03
CA MET A 67 -9.99 -9.30 11.53
C MET A 67 -10.97 -9.40 10.35
N GLU A 68 -12.06 -8.65 10.39
CA GLU A 68 -13.03 -8.65 9.31
C GLU A 68 -12.50 -7.93 8.08
N ALA A 69 -11.77 -6.82 8.25
CA ALA A 69 -11.12 -6.14 7.13
C ALA A 69 -10.07 -7.05 6.44
N ALA A 70 -9.27 -7.79 7.21
CA ALA A 70 -8.34 -8.76 6.65
C ALA A 70 -9.06 -9.89 5.89
N ARG A 71 -10.13 -10.45 6.47
CA ARG A 71 -10.94 -11.48 5.78
C ARG A 71 -11.62 -10.96 4.52
N GLU A 72 -12.11 -9.72 4.54
CA GLU A 72 -12.69 -9.10 3.35
C GLU A 72 -11.63 -8.86 2.26
N ALA A 73 -10.43 -8.42 2.63
CA ALA A 73 -9.32 -8.31 1.68
C ALA A 73 -8.98 -9.67 1.04
N GLU A 74 -9.04 -10.76 1.84
CA GLU A 74 -8.88 -12.12 1.33
C GLU A 74 -10.02 -12.59 0.42
N ARG A 75 -11.24 -12.13 0.63
CA ARG A 75 -12.43 -12.54 -0.12
C ARG A 75 -12.72 -11.73 -1.35
N TYR A 76 -12.25 -10.48 -1.39
CA TYR A 76 -12.63 -9.56 -2.46
C TYR A 76 -12.00 -9.97 -3.79
N GLU A 77 -12.78 -10.60 -4.67
CA GLU A 77 -12.31 -11.17 -5.93
C GLU A 77 -11.74 -10.16 -6.93
N GLY A 78 -11.88 -8.87 -6.67
CA GLY A 78 -11.39 -7.80 -7.53
C GLY A 78 -10.03 -7.22 -7.16
N MET A 79 -9.44 -7.62 -6.02
CA MET A 79 -8.17 -7.05 -5.56
C MET A 79 -7.05 -8.10 -5.59
N THR A 80 -6.33 -8.15 -6.69
CA THR A 80 -5.02 -8.81 -6.76
C THR A 80 -3.94 -7.76 -6.51
N GLY A 81 -2.83 -8.16 -5.90
CA GLY A 81 -1.75 -7.23 -5.55
C GLY A 81 -2.10 -6.23 -4.45
N TYR A 82 -1.28 -5.22 -4.32
CA TYR A 82 -1.41 -4.17 -3.30
C TYR A 82 -2.07 -2.92 -3.86
N ALA A 83 -2.72 -2.12 -3.00
CA ALA A 83 -3.25 -0.84 -3.46
C ALA A 83 -2.10 0.09 -3.90
N PRO A 84 -2.27 0.89 -4.96
CA PRO A 84 -1.40 2.04 -5.18
C PRO A 84 -1.33 2.90 -3.91
N ASP A 85 -0.17 3.46 -3.61
CA ASP A 85 0.09 4.25 -2.41
C ASP A 85 0.08 3.45 -1.08
N THR A 86 0.20 2.12 -1.12
CA THR A 86 0.39 1.30 0.09
C THR A 86 1.66 1.74 0.83
N PRO A 87 1.59 2.03 2.14
CA PRO A 87 2.77 2.35 2.93
C PRO A 87 3.76 1.18 2.97
N VAL A 88 5.05 1.52 2.98
CA VAL A 88 6.13 0.54 3.11
C VAL A 88 6.59 0.46 4.56
N TYR A 89 6.79 -0.77 5.05
CA TYR A 89 7.29 -1.05 6.40
C TYR A 89 8.46 -2.01 6.31
N ILE A 90 9.60 -1.62 6.88
CA ILE A 90 10.79 -2.44 6.95
C ILE A 90 11.28 -2.50 8.40
N ARG A 91 11.30 -3.70 8.97
CA ARG A 91 11.79 -3.96 10.31
C ARG A 91 13.32 -4.16 10.29
N PHE A 92 14.01 -3.53 11.25
CA PHE A 92 15.43 -3.77 11.49
C PHE A 92 15.62 -4.55 12.79
N SER A 93 16.72 -5.31 12.87
CA SER A 93 17.13 -6.01 14.08
C SER A 93 17.81 -5.07 15.07
N GLY A 94 17.64 -5.30 16.37
CA GLY A 94 18.33 -4.59 17.42
C GLY A 94 17.63 -3.32 17.93
N ASP A 95 18.17 -2.75 19.00
CA ASP A 95 17.72 -1.51 19.64
C ASP A 95 18.61 -0.36 19.16
N TYR A 96 18.22 0.31 18.08
CA TYR A 96 18.99 1.39 17.48
C TYR A 96 18.32 2.74 17.69
N THR A 97 19.16 3.79 17.81
CA THR A 97 18.69 5.17 17.74
C THR A 97 18.67 5.67 16.30
N ALA A 98 17.99 6.80 16.06
CA ALA A 98 18.05 7.47 14.76
C ALA A 98 19.49 7.78 14.32
N GLU A 99 20.35 8.12 15.29
CA GLU A 99 21.76 8.44 15.05
C GLU A 99 22.53 7.21 14.59
N ASP A 100 22.28 6.03 15.19
CA ASP A 100 22.96 4.78 14.84
C ASP A 100 22.63 4.33 13.41
N LEU A 101 21.45 4.65 12.92
CA LEU A 101 21.01 4.32 11.56
C LEU A 101 21.22 5.49 10.56
N GLY A 102 21.81 6.58 11.00
CA GLY A 102 21.98 7.76 10.14
C GLY A 102 20.68 8.49 9.78
N LEU A 103 19.60 8.23 10.51
CA LEU A 103 18.25 8.73 10.21
C LEU A 103 17.93 10.07 10.86
N GLY A 104 18.89 10.69 11.57
CA GLY A 104 18.65 11.89 12.39
C GLY A 104 18.29 13.16 11.62
N GLU A 105 18.56 13.23 10.32
CA GLU A 105 18.32 14.40 9.46
C GLU A 105 17.82 13.99 8.06
N LEU A 106 16.97 12.96 7.95
CA LEU A 106 16.41 12.57 6.66
C LEU A 106 15.52 13.69 6.11
N PRO A 107 15.70 14.07 4.83
CA PRO A 107 14.70 14.88 4.16
C PRO A 107 13.39 14.10 4.09
N ALA A 108 12.26 14.80 4.23
CA ALA A 108 10.94 14.18 4.21
C ALA A 108 10.60 13.48 2.88
N TYR A 109 11.30 13.84 1.77
CA TYR A 109 10.97 13.35 0.43
C TYR A 109 12.22 12.91 -0.33
N PHE A 110 12.12 11.72 -0.94
CA PHE A 110 13.15 11.17 -1.81
C PHE A 110 12.55 10.82 -3.17
N ALA A 111 13.05 11.42 -4.24
CA ALA A 111 12.61 11.15 -5.61
C ALA A 111 13.72 11.38 -6.63
N VAL A 112 14.98 11.17 -6.23
CA VAL A 112 16.16 11.36 -7.08
C VAL A 112 16.94 10.05 -7.23
N ASP A 113 17.67 9.93 -8.32
CA ASP A 113 18.31 8.68 -8.73
C ASP A 113 19.40 8.19 -7.76
N ASP A 114 20.04 9.11 -7.04
CA ASP A 114 21.12 8.84 -6.09
C ASP A 114 20.68 8.97 -4.62
N ALA A 115 19.38 9.02 -4.34
CA ALA A 115 18.91 9.04 -2.97
C ALA A 115 19.22 7.75 -2.23
N ALA A 116 19.54 7.86 -0.94
CA ALA A 116 19.75 6.69 -0.08
C ALA A 116 18.51 5.83 0.11
N ILE A 117 17.33 6.42 -0.04
CA ILE A 117 16.02 5.74 -0.03
C ILE A 117 15.32 6.01 -1.35
N GLN A 118 14.83 4.97 -2.00
CA GLN A 118 14.18 5.09 -3.29
C GLN A 118 12.97 4.17 -3.40
N LEU A 119 11.86 4.71 -3.89
CA LEU A 119 10.71 3.97 -4.39
C LEU A 119 10.73 4.02 -5.91
N ILE A 120 10.89 2.89 -6.59
CA ILE A 120 11.22 2.79 -8.01
C ILE A 120 10.20 1.89 -8.71
N ASP A 121 9.70 2.33 -9.87
CA ASP A 121 9.04 1.45 -10.83
C ASP A 121 10.09 0.51 -11.46
N ILE A 122 9.98 -0.78 -11.20
CA ILE A 122 10.92 -1.79 -11.70
C ILE A 122 10.28 -2.75 -12.70
N ASP A 123 9.01 -2.50 -13.07
CA ASP A 123 8.27 -3.38 -13.96
C ASP A 123 8.91 -3.39 -15.37
N PRO A 124 9.30 -4.58 -15.89
CA PRO A 124 9.91 -4.66 -17.22
C PRO A 124 9.03 -4.15 -18.35
N ASP A 125 7.71 -4.24 -18.18
CA ASP A 125 6.71 -3.88 -19.19
C ASP A 125 6.17 -2.45 -19.00
N SER A 126 6.57 -1.75 -17.90
CA SER A 126 6.16 -0.37 -17.64
C SER A 126 6.87 0.62 -18.55
N ALA A 127 6.09 1.54 -19.12
CA ALA A 127 6.64 2.69 -19.84
C ALA A 127 7.36 3.70 -18.92
N LEU A 128 7.15 3.60 -17.62
CA LEU A 128 7.72 4.45 -16.58
C LEU A 128 8.84 3.75 -15.80
N ARG A 129 9.30 2.59 -16.26
CA ARG A 129 10.39 1.85 -15.61
C ARG A 129 11.57 2.75 -15.28
N GLY A 130 12.07 2.67 -14.05
CA GLY A 130 13.14 3.51 -13.53
C GLY A 130 12.67 4.84 -12.94
N THR A 131 11.38 5.18 -13.04
CA THR A 131 10.85 6.39 -12.40
C THR A 131 10.86 6.23 -10.88
N ARG A 132 11.31 7.29 -10.19
CA ARG A 132 11.26 7.38 -8.73
C ARG A 132 10.02 8.13 -8.29
N TYR A 133 9.45 7.65 -7.19
CA TYR A 133 8.30 8.25 -6.53
C TYR A 133 8.73 8.87 -5.21
N PRO A 134 8.27 10.09 -4.89
CA PRO A 134 8.59 10.71 -3.62
C PRO A 134 7.94 9.95 -2.47
N VAL A 135 8.65 9.85 -1.36
CA VAL A 135 8.19 9.20 -0.14
C VAL A 135 8.42 10.09 1.07
N ASP A 136 7.50 10.07 2.01
CA ASP A 136 7.66 10.61 3.36
C ASP A 136 8.12 9.46 4.26
N VAL A 137 9.23 9.64 4.96
CA VAL A 137 9.88 8.56 5.70
C VAL A 137 9.96 8.91 7.18
N ASP A 138 9.56 7.97 8.02
CA ASP A 138 9.68 8.04 9.47
C ASP A 138 10.35 6.77 10.00
N PHE A 139 10.96 6.86 11.17
CA PHE A 139 11.54 5.71 11.84
C PHE A 139 11.01 5.60 13.27
N ARG A 140 10.36 4.47 13.53
CA ARG A 140 9.78 4.16 14.83
C ARG A 140 10.78 3.38 15.68
N PHE A 141 11.12 3.92 16.86
CA PHE A 141 12.03 3.29 17.81
C PHE A 141 11.31 2.38 18.81
N GLU A 142 10.06 2.68 19.14
CA GLU A 142 9.30 1.98 20.15
C GLU A 142 8.22 1.09 19.52
N GLU A 143 8.04 -0.11 20.07
CA GLU A 143 6.93 -0.96 19.67
C GLU A 143 5.59 -0.41 20.17
N ASP A 144 4.55 -0.66 19.41
CA ASP A 144 3.18 -0.47 19.85
C ASP A 144 2.38 -1.78 19.70
N GLU A 145 1.09 -1.69 19.69
CA GLU A 145 0.21 -2.86 19.61
C GLU A 145 0.25 -3.57 18.25
N TYR A 146 0.52 -2.82 17.18
CA TYR A 146 0.45 -3.26 15.80
C TYR A 146 1.80 -3.26 15.08
N ARG A 147 2.79 -2.58 15.64
CA ARG A 147 4.06 -2.34 14.97
C ARG A 147 5.24 -2.67 15.89
N PRO A 148 6.29 -3.35 15.37
CA PRO A 148 7.51 -3.59 16.12
C PRO A 148 8.28 -2.30 16.38
N ALA A 149 9.24 -2.37 17.29
CA ALA A 149 10.32 -1.38 17.38
C ALA A 149 11.25 -1.48 16.16
N SER A 150 12.06 -0.46 15.97
CA SER A 150 13.06 -0.39 14.88
C SER A 150 12.43 -0.58 13.50
N LEU A 151 11.31 0.11 13.25
CA LEU A 151 10.53 0.03 12.03
C LEU A 151 10.69 1.30 11.18
N LEU A 152 11.23 1.15 9.97
CA LEU A 152 11.17 2.19 8.95
C LEU A 152 9.79 2.18 8.32
N GLU A 153 9.14 3.33 8.31
CA GLU A 153 7.84 3.57 7.71
C GLU A 153 8.02 4.55 6.55
N ALA A 154 7.57 4.21 5.35
CA ALA A 154 7.62 5.10 4.20
C ALA A 154 6.25 5.19 3.52
N LEU A 155 5.76 6.41 3.33
CA LEU A 155 4.49 6.69 2.69
C LEU A 155 4.73 7.32 1.32
N PRO A 156 4.27 6.72 0.21
CA PRO A 156 4.27 7.37 -1.09
C PRO A 156 3.47 8.68 -1.05
N VAL A 157 4.00 9.76 -1.61
CA VAL A 157 3.36 11.08 -1.57
C VAL A 157 3.39 11.77 -2.93
N GLY A 158 2.37 12.54 -3.22
CA GLY A 158 2.32 13.45 -4.36
C GLY A 158 1.98 12.83 -5.71
N ALA A 159 2.46 11.64 -6.03
CA ALA A 159 2.17 10.93 -7.27
C ALA A 159 1.75 9.49 -6.96
N SER A 160 0.59 9.09 -7.46
CA SER A 160 0.10 7.72 -7.30
C SER A 160 0.89 6.75 -8.16
N GLN A 161 1.20 5.59 -7.61
CA GLN A 161 1.76 4.47 -8.36
C GLN A 161 0.76 4.00 -9.44
N GLN A 162 1.28 3.47 -10.54
CA GLN A 162 0.44 2.86 -11.57
C GLN A 162 -0.16 1.56 -11.04
N GLU A 163 -1.36 1.22 -11.51
CA GLU A 163 -1.97 -0.08 -11.28
C GLU A 163 -1.24 -1.18 -12.06
N ASN A 164 -1.31 -2.42 -11.56
CA ASN A 164 -0.76 -3.61 -12.19
C ASN A 164 0.72 -3.44 -12.60
N THR A 165 1.51 -2.86 -11.70
CA THR A 165 2.91 -2.49 -11.95
C THR A 165 3.77 -2.91 -10.77
N THR A 166 4.96 -3.44 -11.06
CA THR A 166 5.88 -3.92 -10.02
C THR A 166 6.81 -2.80 -9.56
N TYR A 167 6.89 -2.61 -8.25
CA TYR A 167 7.70 -1.61 -7.59
C TYR A 167 8.73 -2.24 -6.66
N ALA A 168 9.80 -1.50 -6.41
CA ALA A 168 10.71 -1.78 -5.32
C ALA A 168 10.91 -0.54 -4.45
N PHE A 169 11.02 -0.77 -3.15
CA PHE A 169 11.57 0.21 -2.23
C PHE A 169 12.92 -0.29 -1.77
N ILE A 170 13.95 0.52 -1.93
CA ILE A 170 15.31 0.18 -1.55
C ILE A 170 15.89 1.22 -0.59
N VAL A 171 16.73 0.73 0.32
CA VAL A 171 17.55 1.55 1.20
C VAL A 171 19.00 1.16 0.95
N THR A 172 19.85 2.14 0.64
CA THR A 172 21.27 1.91 0.46
C THR A 172 22.02 2.28 1.74
N ARG A 173 23.24 1.75 1.91
CA ARG A 173 24.06 2.06 3.10
C ARG A 173 24.46 3.54 3.21
N GLU A 174 24.29 4.32 2.14
CA GLU A 174 24.52 5.77 2.14
C GLU A 174 23.62 6.54 3.12
N ILE A 175 22.48 5.92 3.53
CA ILE A 175 21.59 6.47 4.55
C ILE A 175 22.32 6.76 5.87
N ALA A 176 23.34 5.99 6.21
CA ALA A 176 24.10 6.11 7.44
C ALA A 176 25.28 7.11 7.33
N GLY A 177 25.44 7.80 6.17
CA GLY A 177 26.50 8.79 5.99
C GLY A 177 27.88 8.28 6.42
N ASP A 178 28.48 8.89 7.44
CA ASP A 178 29.79 8.50 7.95
C ASP A 178 29.81 7.10 8.58
N TYR A 179 28.65 6.56 8.97
CA TYR A 179 28.47 5.22 9.54
C TYR A 179 28.08 4.17 8.48
N ALA A 180 28.13 4.49 7.20
CA ALA A 180 27.72 3.61 6.11
C ALA A 180 28.42 2.23 6.13
N SER A 181 29.63 2.15 6.65
CA SER A 181 30.38 0.90 6.80
C SER A 181 29.88 0.01 7.94
N GLU A 182 29.04 0.54 8.83
CA GLU A 182 28.46 -0.18 9.96
C GLU A 182 27.10 -0.81 9.63
N LEU A 183 26.46 -0.40 8.53
CA LEU A 183 25.25 -1.01 8.02
C LEU A 183 25.59 -2.18 7.09
N GLU A 184 25.15 -3.36 7.45
CA GLU A 184 25.35 -4.55 6.65
C GLU A 184 24.02 -5.04 6.04
N PRO A 185 24.02 -5.46 4.76
CA PRO A 185 22.84 -6.08 4.18
C PRO A 185 22.60 -7.44 4.82
N ASN A 186 21.33 -7.74 5.10
CA ASN A 186 20.94 -9.09 5.52
C ASN A 186 21.45 -10.14 4.52
N LYS A 187 22.00 -11.24 5.00
CA LYS A 187 22.66 -12.25 4.16
C LYS A 187 21.71 -12.92 3.18
N VAL A 188 20.47 -13.18 3.59
CA VAL A 188 19.44 -13.82 2.76
C VAL A 188 19.05 -12.87 1.63
N LEU A 189 18.73 -11.61 1.96
CA LEU A 189 18.43 -10.56 0.98
C LEU A 189 19.60 -10.35 0.01
N ASN A 190 20.82 -10.22 0.50
CA ASN A 190 21.99 -9.99 -0.33
C ASN A 190 22.23 -11.13 -1.33
N TYR A 191 21.96 -12.40 -0.94
CA TYR A 191 22.03 -13.54 -1.85
C TYR A 191 20.95 -13.43 -2.93
N LEU A 192 19.72 -13.02 -2.61
CA LEU A 192 18.67 -12.79 -3.59
C LEU A 192 19.06 -11.71 -4.58
N LEU A 193 19.59 -10.58 -4.10
CA LEU A 193 20.02 -9.47 -4.95
C LEU A 193 21.20 -9.84 -5.86
N LYS A 194 22.01 -10.82 -5.47
CA LYS A 194 23.09 -11.41 -6.31
C LYS A 194 22.63 -12.55 -7.20
N GLY A 195 21.34 -12.86 -7.25
CA GLY A 195 20.79 -13.96 -8.04
C GLY A 195 21.16 -15.36 -7.53
N LYS A 196 21.47 -15.48 -6.24
CA LYS A 196 21.82 -16.74 -5.60
C LYS A 196 20.70 -17.22 -4.71
N ASN A 197 20.47 -18.54 -4.67
CA ASN A 197 19.45 -19.11 -3.80
C ASN A 197 19.84 -18.91 -2.33
N PRO A 198 19.00 -18.30 -1.49
CA PRO A 198 19.27 -17.96 -0.10
C PRO A 198 19.49 -19.21 0.78
N ARG A 199 18.99 -20.38 0.38
CA ARG A 199 19.25 -21.65 1.05
C ARG A 199 20.74 -21.95 1.25
N TYR A 200 21.64 -21.36 0.45
CA TYR A 200 23.07 -21.56 0.61
C TYR A 200 23.68 -20.79 1.78
N VAL A 201 22.98 -19.82 2.36
CA VAL A 201 23.39 -19.07 3.55
C VAL A 201 22.51 -19.33 4.74
N ASP A 202 21.29 -19.78 4.49
CA ASP A 202 20.34 -20.18 5.52
C ASP A 202 19.69 -21.53 5.16
N TRP A 203 20.09 -22.58 5.89
CA TRP A 203 19.62 -23.95 5.65
C TRP A 203 18.17 -24.19 6.08
N SER A 204 17.58 -23.30 6.86
CA SER A 204 16.18 -23.36 7.27
C SER A 204 15.24 -22.95 6.12
N VAL A 205 15.73 -22.15 5.17
CA VAL A 205 14.97 -21.77 3.96
C VAL A 205 14.73 -22.98 3.08
N SER A 206 13.48 -23.27 2.77
CA SER A 206 13.12 -24.34 1.85
C SER A 206 13.61 -24.06 0.42
N SER A 207 13.74 -25.10 -0.39
CA SER A 207 14.13 -24.93 -1.80
C SER A 207 13.08 -24.18 -2.59
N GLU A 208 11.83 -24.33 -2.24
CA GLU A 208 10.66 -23.69 -2.86
C GLU A 208 10.59 -22.21 -2.51
N ALA A 209 10.61 -21.86 -1.21
CA ALA A 209 10.65 -20.47 -0.76
C ALA A 209 11.85 -19.71 -1.33
N GLY A 210 13.02 -20.35 -1.39
CA GLY A 210 14.20 -19.72 -2.00
C GLY A 210 14.08 -19.51 -3.50
N ALA A 211 13.39 -20.40 -4.23
CA ALA A 211 13.15 -20.25 -5.67
C ALA A 211 12.09 -19.16 -5.95
N GLU A 212 11.04 -19.12 -5.16
CA GLU A 212 10.01 -18.08 -5.22
C GLU A 212 10.59 -16.69 -4.95
N ALA A 213 11.35 -16.54 -3.87
CA ALA A 213 12.01 -15.27 -3.57
C ALA A 213 12.97 -14.83 -4.67
N LEU A 214 13.69 -15.77 -5.31
CA LEU A 214 14.50 -15.45 -6.47
C LEU A 214 13.68 -14.93 -7.65
N ALA A 215 12.49 -15.45 -7.88
CA ALA A 215 11.60 -14.98 -8.94
C ALA A 215 11.07 -13.57 -8.62
N VAL A 216 10.54 -13.37 -7.42
CA VAL A 216 9.99 -12.07 -6.97
C VAL A 216 11.03 -10.95 -7.09
N TYR A 217 12.28 -11.21 -6.70
CA TYR A 217 13.35 -10.21 -6.75
C TYR A 217 14.05 -10.08 -8.11
N ALA A 218 13.62 -10.82 -9.16
CA ALA A 218 14.26 -10.76 -10.47
C ALA A 218 14.17 -9.36 -11.13
N PRO A 219 13.02 -8.67 -11.15
CA PRO A 219 12.94 -7.32 -11.73
C PRO A 219 13.83 -6.31 -11.01
N LEU A 220 13.94 -6.40 -9.68
CA LEU A 220 14.84 -5.54 -8.91
C LEU A 220 16.29 -5.76 -9.28
N ARG A 221 16.74 -7.02 -9.40
CA ARG A 221 18.12 -7.31 -9.83
C ARG A 221 18.45 -6.73 -11.19
N GLU A 222 17.52 -6.83 -12.14
CA GLU A 222 17.67 -6.23 -13.47
C GLU A 222 17.79 -4.71 -13.38
N GLN A 223 16.95 -4.06 -12.56
CA GLN A 223 16.97 -2.62 -12.39
C GLN A 223 18.27 -2.15 -11.75
N LEU A 224 18.74 -2.81 -10.68
CA LEU A 224 20.02 -2.49 -10.05
C LEU A 224 21.19 -2.61 -11.05
N ALA A 225 21.16 -3.64 -11.91
CA ALA A 225 22.18 -3.83 -12.92
C ALA A 225 22.15 -2.74 -14.01
N LEU A 226 20.97 -2.31 -14.44
CA LEU A 226 20.78 -1.23 -15.41
C LEU A 226 21.33 0.11 -14.90
N GLU A 227 21.20 0.36 -13.61
CA GLU A 227 21.63 1.62 -12.96
C GLU A 227 23.05 1.53 -12.39
N GLY A 228 23.65 0.35 -12.39
CA GLY A 228 25.01 0.15 -11.86
C GLY A 228 25.07 0.20 -10.32
N ILE A 229 23.93 0.01 -9.64
CA ILE A 229 23.88 -0.07 -8.18
C ILE A 229 24.44 -1.42 -7.73
N ASN A 230 25.43 -1.37 -6.84
CA ASN A 230 26.02 -2.59 -6.31
C ASN A 230 25.07 -3.26 -5.27
N PRO A 231 24.69 -4.53 -5.45
CA PRO A 231 23.87 -5.25 -4.48
C PRO A 231 24.42 -5.26 -3.05
N ASP A 232 25.72 -5.12 -2.85
CA ASP A 232 26.32 -5.03 -1.52
C ASP A 232 26.05 -3.70 -0.81
N ASP A 233 25.62 -2.68 -1.55
CA ASP A 233 25.28 -1.38 -0.98
C ASP A 233 23.78 -1.26 -0.62
N VAL A 234 22.95 -2.23 -1.04
CA VAL A 234 21.54 -2.29 -0.69
C VAL A 234 21.36 -3.01 0.65
N VAL A 235 21.03 -2.27 1.69
CA VAL A 235 20.88 -2.79 3.06
C VAL A 235 19.47 -3.25 3.38
N ALA A 236 18.48 -2.70 2.68
CA ALA A 236 17.08 -3.17 2.76
C ALA A 236 16.39 -3.03 1.41
N ALA A 237 15.49 -3.97 1.11
CA ALA A 237 14.66 -3.91 -0.09
C ALA A 237 13.37 -4.73 0.08
N VAL A 238 12.27 -4.20 -0.48
CA VAL A 238 11.01 -4.93 -0.67
C VAL A 238 10.54 -4.76 -2.10
N VAL A 239 9.87 -5.80 -2.63
CA VAL A 239 9.34 -5.83 -4.00
C VAL A 239 7.87 -6.22 -3.93
N TRP A 240 7.03 -5.47 -4.61
CA TRP A 240 5.59 -5.75 -4.68
C TRP A 240 4.99 -5.29 -6.00
N THR A 241 3.84 -5.86 -6.32
CA THR A 241 3.05 -5.50 -7.50
C THR A 241 1.72 -4.88 -7.05
N THR A 242 1.38 -3.74 -7.61
CA THR A 242 0.10 -3.07 -7.38
C THR A 242 -1.02 -3.82 -8.08
N GLY A 243 -2.20 -3.81 -7.47
CA GLY A 243 -3.42 -4.36 -8.07
C GLY A 243 -4.10 -3.40 -9.03
N GLU A 244 -5.32 -3.73 -9.41
CA GLU A 244 -6.19 -2.94 -10.30
C GLU A 244 -7.46 -2.49 -9.57
N PRO A 245 -7.38 -1.67 -8.49
CA PRO A 245 -8.56 -1.29 -7.71
C PRO A 245 -9.60 -0.48 -8.51
N SER A 246 -9.18 0.21 -9.56
CA SER A 246 -10.09 0.97 -10.42
C SER A 246 -10.89 0.11 -11.41
N LYS A 247 -10.43 -1.10 -11.71
CA LYS A 247 -11.03 -2.01 -12.71
C LYS A 247 -12.52 -2.25 -12.49
N THR A 248 -12.91 -2.55 -11.26
CA THR A 248 -14.32 -2.80 -10.92
C THR A 248 -15.18 -1.56 -11.16
N ALA A 249 -14.67 -0.38 -10.78
CA ALA A 249 -15.39 0.89 -10.98
C ALA A 249 -15.54 1.24 -12.47
N PHE A 250 -14.48 1.07 -13.26
CA PHE A 250 -14.53 1.30 -14.71
C PHE A 250 -15.49 0.33 -15.39
N ARG A 251 -15.41 -0.97 -15.06
CA ARG A 251 -16.31 -1.97 -15.60
C ARG A 251 -17.77 -1.68 -15.28
N LEU A 252 -18.05 -1.32 -14.01
CA LEU A 252 -19.39 -0.90 -13.62
C LEU A 252 -19.85 0.33 -14.43
N GLY A 253 -18.96 1.30 -14.64
CA GLY A 253 -19.22 2.47 -15.46
C GLY A 253 -19.56 2.13 -16.92
N GLU A 254 -18.83 1.21 -17.54
CA GLU A 254 -19.11 0.72 -18.91
C GLU A 254 -20.49 0.05 -18.99
N VAL A 255 -20.76 -0.87 -18.07
CA VAL A 255 -22.07 -1.55 -18.01
C VAL A 255 -23.21 -0.54 -17.80
N MET A 256 -23.01 0.48 -16.95
CA MET A 256 -24.02 1.51 -16.71
C MET A 256 -24.30 2.39 -17.91
N GLN A 257 -23.36 2.58 -18.83
CA GLN A 257 -23.60 3.32 -20.07
C GLN A 257 -24.56 2.58 -21.02
N GLU A 258 -24.57 1.26 -20.98
CA GLU A 258 -25.45 0.40 -21.76
C GLU A 258 -26.72 -0.01 -21.01
N TRP A 259 -26.79 0.30 -19.71
CA TRP A 259 -27.92 -0.11 -18.86
C TRP A 259 -29.20 0.60 -19.30
N PRO A 260 -30.35 -0.10 -19.30
CA PRO A 260 -31.62 0.53 -19.64
C PRO A 260 -31.92 1.74 -18.77
N LEU A 261 -32.17 2.89 -19.38
CA LEU A 261 -32.54 4.08 -18.63
C LEU A 261 -33.97 3.92 -18.08
N TYR A 262 -34.08 3.97 -16.76
CA TYR A 262 -35.38 4.07 -16.12
C TYR A 262 -35.95 5.48 -16.29
N PRO A 263 -37.27 5.62 -16.54
CA PRO A 263 -37.87 6.93 -16.66
C PRO A 263 -37.90 7.67 -15.32
N LEU A 264 -37.94 8.99 -15.38
CA LEU A 264 -38.29 9.80 -14.22
C LEU A 264 -39.65 9.38 -13.69
N GLN A 265 -39.79 9.28 -12.38
CA GLN A 265 -41.06 8.93 -11.73
C GLN A 265 -41.98 10.15 -11.54
N THR A 266 -41.39 11.36 -11.47
CA THR A 266 -42.11 12.60 -11.34
C THR A 266 -41.65 13.58 -12.42
N GLU A 267 -42.51 14.54 -12.75
CA GLU A 267 -42.11 15.71 -13.52
C GLU A 267 -41.20 16.61 -12.68
N TRP A 268 -40.39 17.42 -13.37
CA TRP A 268 -39.56 18.41 -12.70
C TRP A 268 -40.43 19.46 -12.03
N HIS A 269 -40.29 19.68 -10.75
CA HIS A 269 -40.95 20.76 -10.03
C HIS A 269 -39.90 21.75 -9.49
N LYS A 270 -40.26 23.04 -9.59
CA LYS A 270 -39.40 24.11 -9.12
C LYS A 270 -39.40 24.14 -7.59
N THR A 271 -38.22 24.06 -6.99
CA THR A 271 -38.03 24.14 -5.54
C THR A 271 -37.52 25.49 -5.09
N GLU A 272 -36.71 26.17 -5.93
CA GLU A 272 -36.23 27.52 -5.66
C GLU A 272 -36.33 28.43 -6.87
N ASP A 273 -36.54 29.72 -6.58
CA ASP A 273 -36.56 30.80 -7.57
C ASP A 273 -35.74 31.99 -7.05
N ARG A 274 -34.48 32.05 -7.47
CA ARG A 274 -33.49 33.06 -7.09
C ARG A 274 -33.19 34.01 -8.25
N PRO A 275 -32.67 35.23 -7.99
CA PRO A 275 -32.25 36.12 -9.04
C PRO A 275 -31.20 35.54 -9.98
N GLU A 276 -30.32 34.69 -9.48
CA GLU A 276 -29.17 34.08 -10.17
C GLU A 276 -29.52 32.76 -10.83
N TYR A 277 -30.44 31.98 -10.28
CA TYR A 277 -30.79 30.63 -10.74
C TYR A 277 -32.20 30.19 -10.37
N CYS A 278 -32.64 29.10 -10.99
CA CYS A 278 -33.80 28.31 -10.58
C CYS A 278 -33.35 26.91 -10.20
N ALA A 279 -33.82 26.35 -9.08
CA ALA A 279 -33.63 24.95 -8.73
C ALA A 279 -34.89 24.14 -9.01
N TYR A 280 -34.69 22.93 -9.47
CA TYR A 280 -35.74 21.96 -9.77
C TYR A 280 -35.36 20.60 -9.19
N GLU A 281 -36.38 19.85 -8.81
CA GLU A 281 -36.24 18.47 -8.37
C GLU A 281 -37.15 17.52 -9.12
N ALA A 282 -36.70 16.28 -9.25
CA ALA A 282 -37.49 15.16 -9.71
C ALA A 282 -37.08 13.90 -9.00
N THR A 283 -37.90 12.87 -9.04
CA THR A 283 -37.53 11.55 -8.54
C THR A 283 -37.26 10.63 -9.71
N TRP A 284 -36.22 9.82 -9.53
CA TRP A 284 -35.73 8.88 -10.52
C TRP A 284 -35.57 7.48 -9.91
N THR A 285 -35.89 6.46 -10.70
CA THR A 285 -35.58 5.08 -10.32
C THR A 285 -34.19 4.74 -10.80
N VAL A 286 -33.37 4.19 -9.90
CA VAL A 286 -32.03 3.71 -10.21
C VAL A 286 -31.86 2.26 -9.78
N PRO A 287 -31.07 1.45 -10.52
CA PRO A 287 -30.76 0.10 -10.10
C PRO A 287 -29.84 0.12 -8.87
N GLY A 288 -29.98 -0.87 -8.01
CA GLY A 288 -29.10 -1.16 -6.91
C GLY A 288 -28.44 -2.53 -7.12
N PHE A 289 -27.11 -2.54 -7.14
CA PHE A 289 -26.34 -3.77 -7.38
C PHE A 289 -25.78 -4.39 -6.12
N GLN A 290 -25.68 -3.64 -5.03
CA GLN A 290 -25.15 -4.14 -3.76
C GLN A 290 -26.17 -5.02 -3.05
N LYS A 291 -25.74 -6.19 -2.59
CA LYS A 291 -26.54 -7.07 -1.74
C LYS A 291 -26.73 -6.49 -0.34
N GLY A 292 -27.76 -6.96 0.35
CA GLY A 292 -27.98 -6.68 1.76
C GLY A 292 -28.79 -5.42 2.02
N TRP A 293 -28.59 -4.79 3.16
CA TRP A 293 -29.45 -3.74 3.69
C TRP A 293 -28.66 -2.48 3.99
N LEU A 294 -29.09 -1.38 3.39
CA LEU A 294 -28.51 -0.06 3.69
C LEU A 294 -28.63 0.27 5.20
N PRO A 295 -27.63 0.88 5.81
CA PRO A 295 -26.41 1.49 5.23
C PRO A 295 -25.19 0.55 5.12
N TYR A 296 -25.35 -0.78 5.16
CA TYR A 296 -24.27 -1.77 5.15
C TYR A 296 -23.25 -1.56 6.29
N PRO A 297 -23.69 -1.53 7.55
CA PRO A 297 -22.84 -1.10 8.67
C PRO A 297 -21.74 -2.11 9.02
N MET A 298 -21.85 -3.32 8.51
CA MET A 298 -20.90 -4.42 8.70
C MET A 298 -20.78 -5.21 7.41
N PRO A 299 -19.61 -5.74 7.06
CA PRO A 299 -19.39 -6.56 5.86
C PRO A 299 -20.33 -7.76 5.75
N LEU A 300 -20.70 -8.38 6.90
CA LEU A 300 -21.65 -9.49 6.95
C LEU A 300 -23.11 -9.11 6.58
N TRP A 301 -23.41 -7.81 6.49
CA TRP A 301 -24.76 -7.31 6.20
C TRP A 301 -24.95 -6.93 4.75
N GLY A 302 -23.93 -7.16 3.95
CA GLY A 302 -23.93 -6.90 2.52
C GLY A 302 -23.01 -5.75 2.11
N GLY A 303 -23.23 -5.23 0.92
CA GLY A 303 -22.38 -4.25 0.27
C GLY A 303 -21.69 -4.80 -0.97
N ASP A 304 -21.58 -6.13 -1.07
CA ASP A 304 -21.00 -6.83 -2.22
C ASP A 304 -21.88 -6.73 -3.45
N ILE A 305 -21.24 -6.77 -4.62
CA ILE A 305 -21.90 -6.83 -5.92
C ILE A 305 -21.69 -8.24 -6.48
N ASP A 306 -22.79 -8.92 -6.84
CA ASP A 306 -22.74 -10.17 -7.58
C ASP A 306 -22.61 -9.88 -9.08
N TYR A 307 -21.85 -10.73 -9.75
CA TYR A 307 -21.68 -10.70 -11.20
C TYR A 307 -22.17 -12.01 -11.82
N SER A 308 -22.73 -11.92 -13.01
CA SER A 308 -23.02 -13.07 -13.86
C SER A 308 -21.73 -13.63 -14.48
N ASP A 309 -21.81 -14.81 -15.11
CA ASP A 309 -20.68 -15.50 -15.72
C ASP A 309 -19.94 -14.65 -16.78
N ASP A 310 -20.65 -13.70 -17.43
CA ASP A 310 -20.06 -12.76 -18.38
C ASP A 310 -19.50 -11.49 -17.70
N GLY A 311 -19.61 -11.41 -16.36
CA GLY A 311 -19.14 -10.34 -15.52
C GLY A 311 -20.03 -9.11 -15.53
N THR A 312 -21.29 -9.22 -15.94
CA THR A 312 -22.30 -8.16 -15.77
C THR A 312 -22.76 -8.12 -14.32
N PRO A 313 -22.84 -6.96 -13.65
CA PRO A 313 -23.36 -6.86 -12.31
C PRO A 313 -24.83 -7.23 -12.26
N ILE A 314 -25.24 -7.97 -11.26
CA ILE A 314 -26.62 -8.46 -11.09
C ILE A 314 -27.40 -7.40 -10.31
N GLU A 315 -28.47 -6.86 -10.91
CA GLU A 315 -29.39 -5.94 -10.23
C GLU A 315 -30.08 -6.67 -9.07
N GLN A 316 -29.92 -6.15 -7.86
CA GLN A 316 -30.49 -6.71 -6.63
C GLN A 316 -31.85 -6.09 -6.30
N TYR A 317 -31.99 -4.78 -6.56
CA TYR A 317 -33.22 -4.03 -6.29
C TYR A 317 -33.26 -2.73 -7.09
N GLN A 318 -34.39 -2.07 -7.03
CA GLN A 318 -34.56 -0.70 -7.55
C GLN A 318 -34.88 0.24 -6.39
N ARG A 319 -34.33 1.44 -6.46
CA ARG A 319 -34.67 2.49 -5.49
C ARG A 319 -34.99 3.80 -6.18
N THR A 320 -35.85 4.58 -5.54
CA THR A 320 -36.14 5.94 -5.95
C THR A 320 -35.15 6.90 -5.29
N VAL A 321 -34.53 7.74 -6.09
CA VAL A 321 -33.61 8.80 -5.63
C VAL A 321 -34.16 10.16 -6.04
N THR A 322 -33.89 11.19 -5.25
CA THR A 322 -34.16 12.58 -5.63
C THR A 322 -32.97 13.12 -6.39
N VAL A 323 -33.26 13.78 -7.53
CA VAL A 323 -32.27 14.47 -8.36
C VAL A 323 -32.58 15.94 -8.37
N GLY A 324 -31.63 16.76 -7.95
CA GLY A 324 -31.73 18.23 -8.02
C GLY A 324 -30.98 18.79 -9.23
N VAL A 325 -31.51 19.81 -9.87
CA VAL A 325 -30.88 20.55 -10.97
C VAL A 325 -30.99 22.04 -10.71
N THR A 326 -29.86 22.74 -10.78
CA THR A 326 -29.79 24.19 -10.70
C THR A 326 -29.51 24.75 -12.09
N ILE A 327 -30.37 25.64 -12.60
CA ILE A 327 -30.24 26.23 -13.92
C ILE A 327 -29.97 27.74 -13.74
N PRO A 328 -28.85 28.28 -14.25
CA PRO A 328 -28.58 29.72 -14.18
C PRO A 328 -29.58 30.54 -15.01
N ARG A 329 -29.79 31.79 -14.61
CA ARG A 329 -30.65 32.71 -15.35
C ARG A 329 -29.96 33.49 -16.48
N THR A 330 -28.67 33.29 -16.63
CA THR A 330 -27.93 33.83 -17.79
C THR A 330 -28.48 33.20 -19.08
N PRO A 331 -28.47 33.92 -20.22
CA PRO A 331 -28.86 33.33 -21.49
C PRO A 331 -28.07 32.05 -21.80
N MET A 332 -28.78 31.00 -22.21
CA MET A 332 -28.14 29.74 -22.57
C MET A 332 -27.27 29.92 -23.82
N PRO A 333 -26.00 29.50 -23.79
CA PRO A 333 -25.16 29.45 -24.99
C PRO A 333 -25.74 28.54 -26.08
N ALA A 334 -25.32 28.72 -27.31
CA ALA A 334 -25.85 27.95 -28.45
C ALA A 334 -25.56 26.44 -28.32
N GLU A 335 -24.44 26.12 -27.68
CA GLU A 335 -23.98 24.76 -27.35
C GLU A 335 -24.59 24.19 -26.07
N GLY A 336 -25.43 24.92 -25.37
CA GLY A 336 -25.98 24.56 -24.07
C GLY A 336 -25.14 25.08 -22.91
N TYR A 337 -25.61 24.87 -21.68
CA TYR A 337 -24.84 25.15 -20.49
C TYR A 337 -23.81 24.03 -20.25
N PRO A 338 -22.60 24.34 -19.75
CA PRO A 338 -21.74 23.34 -19.20
C PRO A 338 -22.43 22.67 -17.99
N VAL A 339 -22.28 21.34 -17.89
CA VAL A 339 -22.90 20.56 -16.80
C VAL A 339 -21.84 20.21 -15.79
N MET A 340 -22.12 20.51 -14.52
CA MET A 340 -21.32 20.02 -13.38
C MET A 340 -22.17 18.99 -12.62
N LEU A 341 -21.64 17.77 -12.49
CA LEU A 341 -22.24 16.74 -11.66
C LEU A 341 -21.63 16.82 -10.26
N PHE A 342 -22.48 17.02 -9.26
CA PHE A 342 -22.05 17.08 -7.87
C PHE A 342 -22.58 15.87 -7.10
N HIS A 343 -21.65 15.16 -6.42
CA HIS A 343 -21.97 14.11 -5.47
C HIS A 343 -21.60 14.59 -4.07
N HIS A 344 -22.56 14.64 -3.17
CA HIS A 344 -22.29 14.97 -1.78
C HIS A 344 -21.56 13.82 -1.07
N GLY A 345 -20.79 14.15 -0.03
CA GLY A 345 -20.15 13.16 0.84
C GLY A 345 -21.14 12.49 1.80
N THR A 346 -20.61 11.58 2.65
CA THR A 346 -21.39 10.89 3.69
C THR A 346 -22.14 11.89 4.58
N GLY A 347 -23.46 11.70 4.72
CA GLY A 347 -24.32 12.58 5.50
C GLY A 347 -24.75 13.87 4.80
N GLY A 348 -24.37 14.06 3.53
CA GLY A 348 -24.87 15.17 2.72
C GLY A 348 -26.25 14.90 2.12
N TRP A 349 -26.87 15.95 1.58
CA TRP A 349 -28.18 15.95 0.96
C TRP A 349 -28.13 16.73 -0.35
N THR A 350 -29.15 16.59 -1.17
CA THR A 350 -29.32 17.34 -2.43
C THR A 350 -29.29 18.87 -2.26
N ASP A 351 -29.60 19.37 -1.06
CA ASP A 351 -29.63 20.79 -0.74
C ASP A 351 -28.26 21.38 -0.37
N ASN A 352 -27.20 20.60 -0.42
CA ASN A 352 -25.83 21.04 -0.10
C ASN A 352 -25.09 21.66 -1.32
N LEU A 353 -25.84 22.14 -2.30
CA LEU A 353 -25.32 22.80 -3.50
C LEU A 353 -25.11 24.29 -3.30
#